data_f65e0414269392660c087215607b12f5
#
_entry.id   f65e0414269392660c087215607b12f5
#
_cell.length_a   1.000
_cell.length_b   1.000
_cell.length_c   1.000
_cell.angle_alpha   90.00
_cell.angle_beta   90.00
_cell.angle_gamma   90.00
#
_symmetry.space_group_name_H-M   'P 1'
#
loop_
_entity.id
_entity.type
_entity.pdbx_description
1 polymer ?
#
loop_
_entity_poly.entity_id
_entity_poly.type
_entity_poly.pdbx_seq_one_letter_code
_entity_poly.pdbx_strand_id
1 'polypeptide(L)'
;VTLSDNSRFVAKPVSHDPRTDLAIIKIDAGDRVLPVIQLGTSGDLMPGETVIAVGNAYGYEHTVTRGIISALHRTVQVSDVQYYHDLIQTDASINPGNSGGPLLNIDGELIGINVAVRVGAQGIGFALPVDKVLSIASDLCSLRRLESREHGITFTSLNNREQGLLVSSIEAGSAAQKAGLKPGDRIQRVESSNMQWPLELEMALLGQKAGQNIPLSVLRDGETLKLDLVLNASAPKATSVADRAWTQLGLRLQPLSASQLLDKKSKYRGGLTVTAVRPGSPA
;
A
#
# COMPACT_ATOMS: atom_id res chain seq x y z
N VAL A 1 17.33 5.61 -7.10
CA VAL A 1 17.42 5.73 -5.64
C VAL A 1 18.87 5.94 -5.25
N THR A 2 19.12 6.93 -4.40
CA THR A 2 20.43 7.13 -3.77
C THR A 2 20.27 6.82 -2.29
N LEU A 3 21.14 5.98 -1.74
CA LEU A 3 21.15 5.63 -0.32
C LEU A 3 22.05 6.60 0.47
N SER A 4 21.99 6.54 1.80
CA SER A 4 22.77 7.41 2.70
C SER A 4 24.29 7.30 2.56
N ASP A 5 24.78 6.21 1.99
CA ASP A 5 26.20 5.98 1.67
C ASP A 5 26.57 6.42 0.25
N ASN A 6 25.70 7.18 -0.42
CA ASN A 6 25.82 7.62 -1.82
C ASN A 6 25.79 6.51 -2.87
N SER A 7 25.51 5.26 -2.50
CA SER A 7 25.28 4.21 -3.50
C SER A 7 24.00 4.49 -4.28
N ARG A 8 24.03 4.26 -5.60
CA ARG A 8 22.91 4.55 -6.51
C ARG A 8 22.38 3.27 -7.15
N PHE A 9 21.07 3.15 -7.16
CA PHE A 9 20.37 2.01 -7.76
C PHE A 9 19.31 2.48 -8.74
N VAL A 10 19.13 1.73 -9.83
CA VAL A 10 17.99 1.92 -10.73
C VAL A 10 16.75 1.34 -10.05
N ALA A 11 15.74 2.18 -9.86
CA ALA A 11 14.46 1.75 -9.31
C ALA A 11 13.50 1.34 -10.42
N LYS A 12 12.75 0.27 -10.20
CA LYS A 12 11.66 -0.18 -11.05
C LYS A 12 10.33 0.07 -10.33
N PRO A 13 9.35 0.78 -10.94
CA PRO A 13 8.02 0.88 -10.36
C PRO A 13 7.37 -0.51 -10.38
N VAL A 14 6.85 -0.94 -9.24
CA VAL A 14 6.12 -2.21 -9.09
C VAL A 14 4.63 -1.96 -9.28
N SER A 15 4.08 -1.02 -8.53
CA SER A 15 2.66 -0.69 -8.53
C SER A 15 2.43 0.70 -7.92
N HIS A 16 1.27 1.32 -8.19
CA HIS A 16 0.89 2.61 -7.58
C HIS A 16 -0.62 2.72 -7.40
N ASP A 17 -1.04 3.53 -6.43
CA ASP A 17 -2.42 3.94 -6.24
C ASP A 17 -2.58 5.45 -6.55
N PRO A 18 -3.27 5.80 -7.65
CA PRO A 18 -3.46 7.20 -8.03
C PRO A 18 -4.31 8.02 -7.05
N ARG A 19 -5.13 7.37 -6.20
CA ARG A 19 -6.03 8.05 -5.27
C ARG A 19 -5.30 8.58 -4.06
N THR A 20 -4.31 7.84 -3.57
CA THR A 20 -3.51 8.20 -2.40
C THR A 20 -2.12 8.71 -2.75
N ASP A 21 -1.74 8.67 -4.04
CA ASP A 21 -0.43 9.05 -4.56
C ASP A 21 0.72 8.22 -3.95
N LEU A 22 0.43 6.99 -3.56
CA LEU A 22 1.41 6.02 -3.07
C LEU A 22 1.90 5.12 -4.20
N ALA A 23 3.21 4.86 -4.21
CA ALA A 23 3.83 3.95 -5.16
C ALA A 23 4.81 3.00 -4.45
N ILE A 24 4.89 1.78 -4.96
CA ILE A 24 5.92 0.82 -4.60
C ILE A 24 6.99 0.80 -5.68
N ILE A 25 8.23 0.98 -5.28
CA ILE A 25 9.40 0.87 -6.15
C ILE A 25 10.32 -0.23 -5.62
N LYS A 26 10.99 -0.92 -6.52
CA LYS A 26 11.96 -1.97 -6.21
C LYS A 26 13.34 -1.58 -6.74
N ILE A 27 14.36 -1.77 -5.92
CA ILE A 27 15.77 -1.72 -6.34
C ILE A 27 16.36 -3.12 -6.25
N ASP A 28 17.38 -3.37 -7.05
CA ASP A 28 18.19 -4.59 -6.97
C ASP A 28 19.48 -4.24 -6.21
N ALA A 29 19.53 -4.63 -4.94
CA ALA A 29 20.68 -4.40 -4.08
C ALA A 29 21.65 -5.60 -4.03
N GLY A 30 21.41 -6.67 -4.82
CA GLY A 30 22.16 -7.92 -4.76
C GLY A 30 22.06 -8.56 -3.37
N ASP A 31 23.17 -9.03 -2.83
CA ASP A 31 23.24 -9.66 -1.50
C ASP A 31 23.29 -8.64 -0.34
N ARG A 32 23.17 -7.37 -0.64
CA ARG A 32 23.26 -6.29 0.36
C ARG A 32 21.98 -6.21 1.20
N VAL A 33 22.11 -6.38 2.51
CA VAL A 33 21.04 -6.13 3.47
C VAL A 33 20.92 -4.62 3.67
N LEU A 34 19.75 -4.08 3.35
CA LEU A 34 19.44 -2.67 3.54
C LEU A 34 18.79 -2.45 4.91
N PRO A 35 19.15 -1.35 5.63
CA PRO A 35 18.44 -0.97 6.84
C PRO A 35 16.96 -0.73 6.55
N VAL A 36 16.09 -1.27 7.40
CA VAL A 36 14.64 -1.08 7.32
C VAL A 36 14.20 -0.26 8.53
N ILE A 37 13.33 0.72 8.28
CA ILE A 37 12.75 1.52 9.35
C ILE A 37 11.81 0.66 10.20
N GLN A 38 11.84 0.88 11.52
CA GLN A 38 10.88 0.23 12.42
C GLN A 38 9.49 0.83 12.20
N LEU A 39 8.49 -0.04 12.08
CA LEU A 39 7.10 0.37 11.92
C LEU A 39 6.48 0.60 13.31
N GLY A 40 5.88 1.76 13.50
CA GLY A 40 4.99 2.06 14.61
C GLY A 40 3.54 1.72 14.27
N THR A 41 2.62 2.35 14.98
CA THR A 41 1.17 2.29 14.73
C THR A 41 0.61 3.71 14.66
N SER A 42 -0.45 3.89 13.89
CA SER A 42 -1.18 5.16 13.83
C SER A 42 -2.56 5.10 14.48
N GLY A 43 -2.96 3.93 14.98
CA GLY A 43 -4.28 3.72 15.58
C GLY A 43 -4.44 4.24 17.01
N ASP A 44 -3.35 4.54 17.71
CA ASP A 44 -3.32 5.02 19.09
C ASP A 44 -2.72 6.44 19.26
N LEU A 45 -2.46 7.11 18.15
CA LEU A 45 -1.91 8.47 18.13
C LEU A 45 -2.85 9.48 18.79
N MET A 46 -2.27 10.44 19.52
CA MET A 46 -3.00 11.52 20.18
C MET A 46 -2.48 12.91 19.78
N PRO A 47 -3.35 13.92 19.63
CA PRO A 47 -2.91 15.30 19.53
C PRO A 47 -2.01 15.71 20.69
N GLY A 48 -0.91 16.41 20.37
CA GLY A 48 0.12 16.80 21.35
C GLY A 48 1.34 15.87 21.38
N GLU A 49 1.29 14.68 20.81
CA GLU A 49 2.46 13.82 20.71
C GLU A 49 3.55 14.43 19.83
N THR A 50 4.80 14.31 20.28
CA THR A 50 5.95 14.79 19.52
C THR A 50 6.19 13.93 18.30
N VAL A 51 6.41 14.59 17.16
CA VAL A 51 6.75 13.94 15.89
C VAL A 51 7.98 14.55 15.24
N ILE A 52 8.66 13.75 14.43
CA ILE A 52 9.86 14.12 13.68
C ILE A 52 9.60 13.80 12.21
N ALA A 53 9.68 14.81 11.36
CA ALA A 53 9.60 14.63 9.92
C ALA A 53 11.01 14.68 9.31
N VAL A 54 11.30 13.71 8.43
CA VAL A 54 12.59 13.61 7.74
C VAL A 54 12.36 13.68 6.24
N GLY A 55 13.26 14.34 5.51
CA GLY A 55 13.16 14.46 4.06
C GLY A 55 14.30 15.24 3.44
N ASN A 56 14.09 15.66 2.19
CA ASN A 56 15.02 16.46 1.40
C ASN A 56 14.35 17.79 1.01
N ALA A 57 14.03 18.62 2.01
CA ALA A 57 13.32 19.89 1.81
C ALA A 57 14.14 20.84 0.92
N TYR A 58 13.55 21.27 -0.21
CA TYR A 58 14.17 22.16 -1.19
C TYR A 58 15.56 21.71 -1.70
N GLY A 59 15.85 20.40 -1.64
CA GLY A 59 17.15 19.85 -2.04
C GLY A 59 18.21 19.86 -0.94
N TYR A 60 17.86 20.32 0.27
CA TYR A 60 18.72 20.18 1.45
C TYR A 60 18.57 18.78 2.02
N GLU A 61 19.50 17.90 1.62
CA GLU A 61 19.49 16.49 2.04
C GLU A 61 19.53 16.36 3.56
N HIS A 62 18.90 15.30 4.09
CA HIS A 62 18.85 14.98 5.52
C HIS A 62 18.20 16.07 6.39
N THR A 63 17.22 16.83 5.83
CA THR A 63 16.47 17.80 6.61
C THR A 63 15.60 17.08 7.63
N VAL A 64 15.72 17.48 8.90
CA VAL A 64 14.91 16.99 10.01
C VAL A 64 14.13 18.16 10.60
N THR A 65 12.83 18.01 10.76
CA THR A 65 11.98 18.97 11.45
C THR A 65 11.21 18.28 12.58
N ARG A 66 10.92 19.02 13.66
CA ARG A 66 10.20 18.53 14.82
C ARG A 66 8.93 19.35 15.02
N GLY A 67 7.88 18.70 15.46
CA GLY A 67 6.61 19.30 15.84
C GLY A 67 5.78 18.35 16.70
N ILE A 68 4.47 18.56 16.70
CA ILE A 68 3.50 17.71 17.38
C ILE A 68 2.41 17.26 16.39
N ILE A 69 1.66 16.25 16.77
CA ILE A 69 0.37 15.94 16.15
C ILE A 69 -0.60 17.04 16.53
N SER A 70 -1.00 17.85 15.56
CA SER A 70 -1.94 18.95 15.78
C SER A 70 -3.41 18.49 15.72
N ALA A 71 -3.70 17.48 14.91
CA ALA A 71 -5.02 16.85 14.78
C ALA A 71 -4.94 15.53 14.02
N LEU A 72 -5.98 14.72 14.13
CA LEU A 72 -6.15 13.45 13.42
C LEU A 72 -7.38 13.49 12.50
N HIS A 73 -7.49 12.51 11.62
CA HIS A 73 -8.62 12.28 10.72
C HIS A 73 -8.96 13.48 9.82
N ARG A 74 -7.93 14.21 9.35
CA ARG A 74 -8.14 15.37 8.47
C ARG A 74 -8.45 14.93 7.04
N THR A 75 -9.43 15.62 6.44
CA THR A 75 -9.69 15.55 5.00
C THR A 75 -9.21 16.83 4.35
N VAL A 76 -8.36 16.71 3.33
CA VAL A 76 -7.77 17.85 2.63
C VAL A 76 -8.05 17.72 1.14
N GLN A 77 -8.60 18.79 0.58
CA GLN A 77 -8.79 18.92 -0.85
C GLN A 77 -7.47 19.34 -1.51
N VAL A 78 -6.96 18.53 -2.44
CA VAL A 78 -5.72 18.80 -3.18
C VAL A 78 -5.97 19.32 -4.60
N SER A 79 -7.15 19.03 -5.15
CA SER A 79 -7.63 19.57 -6.42
C SER A 79 -9.15 19.59 -6.42
N ASP A 80 -9.76 20.14 -7.50
CA ASP A 80 -11.23 20.20 -7.64
C ASP A 80 -11.92 18.83 -7.52
N VAL A 81 -11.17 17.74 -7.76
CA VAL A 81 -11.73 16.37 -7.83
C VAL A 81 -11.00 15.37 -6.93
N GLN A 82 -9.94 15.79 -6.25
CA GLN A 82 -9.13 14.88 -5.42
C GLN A 82 -9.06 15.35 -3.98
N TYR A 83 -9.37 14.42 -3.07
CA TYR A 83 -9.28 14.60 -1.63
C TYR A 83 -8.39 13.53 -1.04
N TYR A 84 -7.56 13.93 -0.07
CA TYR A 84 -6.91 12.99 0.83
C TYR A 84 -7.71 12.93 2.12
N HIS A 85 -8.07 11.73 2.52
CA HIS A 85 -8.86 11.49 3.72
C HIS A 85 -8.00 10.87 4.81
N ASP A 86 -8.41 11.10 6.05
CA ASP A 86 -7.83 10.47 7.22
C ASP A 86 -6.34 10.75 7.37
N LEU A 87 -5.96 12.03 7.25
CA LEU A 87 -4.58 12.47 7.41
C LEU A 87 -4.27 12.83 8.88
N ILE A 88 -3.03 12.58 9.28
CA ILE A 88 -2.40 13.20 10.46
C ILE A 88 -2.05 14.63 10.09
N GLN A 89 -2.46 15.61 10.91
CA GLN A 89 -2.01 16.99 10.82
C GLN A 89 -0.90 17.23 11.84
N THR A 90 0.17 17.90 11.42
CA THR A 90 1.31 18.28 12.28
C THR A 90 1.73 19.72 12.04
N ASP A 91 2.36 20.35 13.02
CA ASP A 91 3.04 21.64 12.89
C ASP A 91 4.53 21.50 12.56
N ALA A 92 5.06 20.26 12.55
CA ALA A 92 6.38 20.01 11.96
C ALA A 92 6.43 20.52 10.52
N SER A 93 7.49 21.23 10.17
CA SER A 93 7.60 21.86 8.85
C SER A 93 7.69 20.83 7.74
N ILE A 94 6.61 20.68 6.98
CA ILE A 94 6.55 19.87 5.76
C ILE A 94 6.60 20.81 4.56
N ASN A 95 7.68 20.72 3.80
CA ASN A 95 7.96 21.55 2.62
C ASN A 95 8.15 20.66 1.38
N PRO A 96 8.13 21.24 0.16
CA PRO A 96 8.48 20.51 -1.05
C PRO A 96 9.84 19.81 -0.91
N GLY A 97 9.84 18.48 -1.11
CA GLY A 97 10.98 17.59 -0.90
C GLY A 97 10.89 16.70 0.35
N ASN A 98 10.05 17.03 1.34
CA ASN A 98 9.75 16.12 2.46
C ASN A 98 8.62 15.14 2.11
N SER A 99 7.82 15.39 1.07
CA SER A 99 6.78 14.46 0.59
C SER A 99 7.37 13.10 0.27
N GLY A 100 6.72 12.04 0.73
CA GLY A 100 7.19 10.66 0.61
C GLY A 100 8.21 10.27 1.68
N GLY A 101 8.75 11.22 2.44
CA GLY A 101 9.60 10.96 3.60
C GLY A 101 8.80 10.53 4.84
N PRO A 102 9.45 9.95 5.84
CA PRO A 102 8.79 9.44 7.03
C PRO A 102 8.38 10.57 7.99
N LEU A 103 7.23 10.35 8.65
CA LEU A 103 6.87 10.97 9.91
C LEU A 103 7.12 9.94 11.00
N LEU A 104 7.94 10.28 12.00
CA LEU A 104 8.38 9.39 13.07
C LEU A 104 7.82 9.85 14.41
N ASN A 105 7.64 8.91 15.35
CA ASN A 105 7.46 9.19 16.77
C ASN A 105 8.82 9.47 17.44
N ILE A 106 8.81 9.69 18.75
CA ILE A 106 10.04 9.98 19.52
C ILE A 106 10.97 8.77 19.65
N ASP A 107 10.48 7.56 19.44
CA ASP A 107 11.23 6.30 19.46
C ASP A 107 11.85 5.98 18.09
N GLY A 108 11.63 6.83 17.08
CA GLY A 108 12.13 6.66 15.71
C GLY A 108 11.32 5.69 14.86
N GLU A 109 10.13 5.32 15.32
CA GLU A 109 9.24 4.43 14.57
C GLU A 109 8.41 5.22 13.55
N LEU A 110 8.17 4.61 12.39
CA LEU A 110 7.35 5.19 11.32
C LEU A 110 5.87 5.19 11.74
N ILE A 111 5.28 6.38 11.86
CA ILE A 111 3.86 6.57 12.16
C ILE A 111 3.07 7.15 10.97
N GLY A 112 3.77 7.64 9.94
CA GLY A 112 3.13 8.15 8.74
C GLY A 112 4.12 8.49 7.63
N ILE A 113 3.58 8.77 6.45
CA ILE A 113 4.33 9.27 5.28
C ILE A 113 3.91 10.72 5.01
N ASN A 114 4.88 11.63 5.00
CA ASN A 114 4.65 13.04 4.78
C ASN A 114 4.02 13.32 3.40
N VAL A 115 3.03 14.22 3.37
CA VAL A 115 2.36 14.66 2.15
C VAL A 115 2.38 16.19 2.10
N ALA A 116 2.98 16.78 1.08
CA ALA A 116 2.92 18.23 0.87
C ALA A 116 1.61 18.60 0.16
N VAL A 117 0.61 19.04 0.90
CA VAL A 117 -0.75 19.29 0.37
C VAL A 117 -1.00 20.76 0.08
N ARG A 118 -0.32 21.69 0.76
CA ARG A 118 -0.55 23.12 0.61
C ARG A 118 0.73 23.94 0.76
N VAL A 119 1.16 24.52 -0.32
CA VAL A 119 2.30 25.46 -0.32
C VAL A 119 1.84 26.77 0.33
N GLY A 120 2.55 27.24 1.37
CA GLY A 120 2.36 28.59 1.96
C GLY A 120 1.55 28.64 3.26
N ALA A 121 1.01 27.54 3.78
CA ALA A 121 0.44 27.51 5.12
C ALA A 121 1.55 27.21 6.15
N GLN A 122 1.90 28.20 6.97
CA GLN A 122 2.88 28.00 8.05
C GLN A 122 2.26 27.16 9.19
N GLY A 123 3.03 26.19 9.72
CA GLY A 123 2.59 25.37 10.85
C GLY A 123 1.46 24.37 10.52
N ILE A 124 1.25 24.04 9.24
CA ILE A 124 0.26 23.05 8.81
C ILE A 124 0.92 22.09 7.81
N GLY A 125 1.28 20.91 8.31
CA GLY A 125 1.76 19.77 7.54
C GLY A 125 0.78 18.60 7.65
N PHE A 126 0.90 17.65 6.73
CA PHE A 126 0.06 16.45 6.73
C PHE A 126 0.89 15.21 6.45
N ALA A 127 0.42 14.07 6.98
CA ALA A 127 0.96 12.76 6.66
C ALA A 127 -0.16 11.71 6.52
N LEU A 128 0.07 10.73 5.66
CA LEU A 128 -0.75 9.52 5.58
C LEU A 128 -0.42 8.63 6.79
N PRO A 129 -1.40 8.17 7.58
CA PRO A 129 -1.17 7.25 8.70
C PRO A 129 -0.51 5.95 8.24
N VAL A 130 0.44 5.42 9.03
CA VAL A 130 1.20 4.21 8.66
C VAL A 130 0.32 2.99 8.46
N ASP A 131 -0.72 2.79 9.28
CA ASP A 131 -1.63 1.64 9.15
C ASP A 131 -2.35 1.67 7.79
N LYS A 132 -2.75 2.86 7.34
CA LYS A 132 -3.32 3.06 6.02
C LYS A 132 -2.31 2.82 4.89
N VAL A 133 -1.08 3.32 5.06
CA VAL A 133 0.03 3.09 4.11
C VAL A 133 0.29 1.59 3.96
N LEU A 134 0.37 0.85 5.06
CA LEU A 134 0.60 -0.61 5.05
C LEU A 134 -0.55 -1.38 4.39
N SER A 135 -1.79 -0.97 4.65
CA SER A 135 -2.96 -1.56 3.99
C SER A 135 -2.93 -1.36 2.47
N ILE A 136 -2.60 -0.14 2.01
CA ILE A 136 -2.47 0.16 0.59
C ILE A 136 -1.27 -0.58 -0.02
N ALA A 137 -0.12 -0.60 0.66
CA ALA A 137 1.06 -1.31 0.21
C ALA A 137 0.81 -2.82 0.07
N SER A 138 0.05 -3.41 1.00
CA SER A 138 -0.38 -4.80 0.93
C SER A 138 -1.22 -5.07 -0.34
N ASP A 139 -2.21 -4.22 -0.66
CA ASP A 139 -2.97 -4.34 -1.91
C ASP A 139 -2.08 -4.16 -3.14
N LEU A 140 -1.18 -3.17 -3.13
CA LEU A 140 -0.26 -2.89 -4.24
C LEU A 140 0.73 -4.04 -4.51
N CYS A 141 1.13 -4.76 -3.47
CA CYS A 141 2.03 -5.92 -3.52
C CYS A 141 1.28 -7.26 -3.54
N SER A 142 -0.06 -7.26 -3.59
CA SER A 142 -0.83 -8.49 -3.50
C SER A 142 -0.55 -9.46 -4.66
N LEU A 143 -0.57 -10.76 -4.33
CA LEU A 143 -0.52 -11.85 -5.32
C LEU A 143 -1.54 -11.66 -6.44
N ARG A 144 -2.74 -11.21 -6.06
CA ARG A 144 -3.82 -10.93 -7.02
C ARG A 144 -3.40 -9.88 -8.06
N ARG A 145 -2.75 -8.81 -7.61
CA ARG A 145 -2.39 -7.69 -8.47
C ARG A 145 -1.14 -7.97 -9.31
N LEU A 146 -0.14 -8.60 -8.71
CA LEU A 146 1.16 -8.83 -9.35
C LEU A 146 1.21 -10.14 -10.14
N GLU A 147 0.58 -11.21 -9.64
CA GLU A 147 0.68 -12.56 -10.20
C GLU A 147 -0.65 -13.14 -10.66
N SER A 148 -1.78 -12.42 -10.51
CA SER A 148 -3.13 -12.93 -10.82
C SER A 148 -3.46 -14.23 -10.07
N ARG A 149 -3.02 -14.35 -8.82
CA ARG A 149 -3.23 -15.49 -7.91
C ARG A 149 -3.90 -14.99 -6.65
N GLU A 150 -4.61 -15.85 -5.96
CA GLU A 150 -5.31 -15.50 -4.72
C GLU A 150 -5.11 -16.58 -3.66
N HIS A 151 -4.86 -16.14 -2.43
CA HIS A 151 -4.83 -17.03 -1.27
C HIS A 151 -6.21 -17.15 -0.60
N GLY A 152 -7.06 -16.13 -0.76
CA GLY A 152 -8.45 -16.10 -0.25
C GLY A 152 -8.56 -15.84 1.25
N ILE A 153 -7.58 -15.17 1.87
CA ILE A 153 -7.59 -14.77 3.28
C ILE A 153 -7.92 -13.29 3.37
N THR A 154 -8.83 -12.93 4.27
CA THR A 154 -9.05 -11.54 4.69
C THR A 154 -8.66 -11.40 6.15
N PHE A 155 -7.97 -10.31 6.48
CA PHE A 155 -7.51 -10.03 7.84
C PHE A 155 -8.38 -8.98 8.51
N THR A 156 -8.44 -9.02 9.85
CA THR A 156 -9.00 -7.93 10.65
C THR A 156 -8.07 -6.72 10.57
N SER A 157 -8.64 -5.51 10.68
CA SER A 157 -7.87 -4.26 10.70
C SER A 157 -6.77 -4.27 11.78
N LEU A 158 -5.64 -3.64 11.48
CA LEU A 158 -4.33 -3.76 12.12
C LEU A 158 -4.18 -3.20 13.54
N ASN A 159 -5.27 -2.92 14.26
CA ASN A 159 -5.21 -2.24 15.57
C ASN A 159 -4.75 -3.14 16.73
N ASN A 160 -4.11 -4.27 16.48
CA ASN A 160 -3.76 -5.20 17.51
C ASN A 160 -2.24 -5.36 17.66
N ARG A 161 -1.70 -4.98 18.83
CA ARG A 161 -0.28 -5.19 19.20
C ARG A 161 0.09 -6.67 19.38
N GLU A 162 -0.86 -7.59 19.18
CA GLU A 162 -0.62 -9.02 19.27
C GLU A 162 0.10 -9.52 18.02
N GLN A 163 1.13 -10.36 18.23
CA GLN A 163 1.90 -10.96 17.14
C GLN A 163 1.03 -11.88 16.27
N GLY A 164 1.13 -11.72 14.95
CA GLY A 164 0.43 -12.54 13.97
C GLY A 164 -0.81 -11.90 13.36
N LEU A 165 -1.22 -12.41 12.21
CA LEU A 165 -2.32 -11.89 11.40
C LEU A 165 -3.62 -12.59 11.77
N LEU A 166 -4.58 -11.86 12.32
CA LEU A 166 -5.89 -12.39 12.67
C LEU A 166 -6.77 -12.53 11.41
N VAL A 167 -7.15 -13.77 11.10
CA VAL A 167 -8.02 -14.10 9.97
C VAL A 167 -9.45 -13.72 10.28
N SER A 168 -10.03 -12.79 9.50
CA SER A 168 -11.44 -12.39 9.66
C SER A 168 -12.37 -13.23 8.81
N SER A 169 -11.97 -13.59 7.59
CA SER A 169 -12.76 -14.44 6.71
C SER A 169 -11.87 -15.23 5.73
N ILE A 170 -12.42 -16.32 5.23
CA ILE A 170 -11.82 -17.19 4.21
C ILE A 170 -12.77 -17.32 3.04
N GLU A 171 -12.27 -17.07 1.83
CA GLU A 171 -13.05 -17.24 0.61
C GLU A 171 -13.27 -18.72 0.29
N ALA A 172 -14.51 -19.06 -0.08
CA ALA A 172 -14.89 -20.43 -0.43
C ALA A 172 -14.13 -20.94 -1.68
N GLY A 173 -13.62 -22.17 -1.62
CA GLY A 173 -12.82 -22.78 -2.70
C GLY A 173 -11.40 -22.27 -2.82
N SER A 174 -10.98 -21.30 -1.99
CA SER A 174 -9.64 -20.71 -2.01
C SER A 174 -8.54 -21.68 -1.56
N ALA A 175 -7.29 -21.28 -1.77
CA ALA A 175 -6.11 -21.97 -1.26
C ALA A 175 -6.12 -22.05 0.27
N ALA A 176 -6.51 -20.97 0.94
CA ALA A 176 -6.63 -20.91 2.39
C ALA A 176 -7.67 -21.90 2.96
N GLN A 177 -8.85 -22.00 2.32
CA GLN A 177 -9.86 -22.97 2.75
C GLN A 177 -9.37 -24.40 2.59
N LYS A 178 -8.71 -24.72 1.47
CA LYS A 178 -8.13 -26.05 1.22
C LYS A 178 -7.00 -26.41 2.20
N ALA A 179 -6.25 -25.41 2.65
CA ALA A 179 -5.23 -25.55 3.68
C ALA A 179 -5.82 -25.78 5.09
N GLY A 180 -7.14 -25.61 5.27
CA GLY A 180 -7.82 -25.78 6.54
C GLY A 180 -7.76 -24.55 7.45
N LEU A 181 -7.43 -23.37 6.93
CA LEU A 181 -7.55 -22.10 7.65
C LEU A 181 -9.02 -21.77 7.95
N LYS A 182 -9.26 -21.11 9.08
CA LYS A 182 -10.59 -20.71 9.56
C LYS A 182 -10.58 -19.26 10.03
N PRO A 183 -11.75 -18.58 9.99
CA PRO A 183 -11.91 -17.32 10.72
C PRO A 183 -11.58 -17.50 12.21
N GLY A 184 -10.89 -16.53 12.80
CA GLY A 184 -10.37 -16.60 14.19
C GLY A 184 -8.94 -17.15 14.30
N ASP A 185 -8.41 -17.80 13.28
CA ASP A 185 -7.01 -18.20 13.25
C ASP A 185 -6.08 -16.98 13.29
N ARG A 186 -4.91 -17.15 13.92
CA ARG A 186 -3.84 -16.15 13.87
C ARG A 186 -2.61 -16.73 13.19
N ILE A 187 -2.29 -16.25 12.00
CA ILE A 187 -1.10 -16.67 11.26
C ILE A 187 0.11 -16.00 11.89
N GLN A 188 0.96 -16.78 12.54
CA GLN A 188 2.15 -16.29 13.25
C GLN A 188 3.38 -16.30 12.34
N ARG A 189 3.51 -17.31 11.47
CA ARG A 189 4.67 -17.47 10.60
C ARG A 189 4.28 -18.05 9.25
N VAL A 190 5.03 -17.62 8.22
CA VAL A 190 5.05 -18.25 6.90
C VAL A 190 6.49 -18.67 6.65
N GLU A 191 6.73 -19.96 6.42
CA GLU A 191 8.07 -20.55 6.39
C GLU A 191 8.87 -20.20 7.66
N SER A 192 10.00 -19.45 7.51
CA SER A 192 10.82 -18.97 8.61
C SER A 192 10.48 -17.53 9.07
N SER A 193 9.63 -16.82 8.36
CA SER A 193 9.34 -15.39 8.60
C SER A 193 8.17 -15.22 9.54
N ASN A 194 8.34 -14.38 10.58
CA ASN A 194 7.23 -13.97 11.45
C ASN A 194 6.31 -13.02 10.69
N MET A 195 5.03 -13.08 11.03
CA MET A 195 3.99 -12.23 10.43
C MET A 195 3.47 -11.24 11.45
N GLN A 196 3.45 -9.97 11.10
CA GLN A 196 2.86 -8.90 11.88
C GLN A 196 1.91 -8.07 11.03
N TRP A 197 2.21 -7.92 9.74
CA TRP A 197 1.46 -7.10 8.78
C TRP A 197 1.01 -7.93 7.58
N PRO A 198 -0.19 -7.70 7.02
CA PRO A 198 -0.64 -8.38 5.79
C PRO A 198 0.34 -8.23 4.62
N LEU A 199 1.06 -7.11 4.54
CA LEU A 199 2.10 -6.89 3.55
C LEU A 199 3.19 -7.96 3.60
N GLU A 200 3.58 -8.42 4.80
CA GLU A 200 4.61 -9.47 4.96
C GLU A 200 4.13 -10.81 4.41
N LEU A 201 2.84 -11.13 4.60
CA LEU A 201 2.27 -12.34 3.99
C LEU A 201 2.31 -12.24 2.46
N GLU A 202 1.85 -11.13 1.88
CA GLU A 202 1.88 -10.94 0.43
C GLU A 202 3.30 -11.07 -0.10
N MET A 203 4.27 -10.43 0.55
CA MET A 203 5.69 -10.52 0.17
C MET A 203 6.27 -11.94 0.31
N ALA A 204 5.89 -12.69 1.34
CA ALA A 204 6.34 -14.08 1.55
C ALA A 204 5.77 -15.03 0.49
N LEU A 205 4.58 -14.74 -0.03
CA LEU A 205 3.91 -15.55 -1.03
C LEU A 205 4.29 -15.19 -2.48
N LEU A 206 4.82 -13.98 -2.72
CA LEU A 206 5.26 -13.58 -4.06
C LEU A 206 6.44 -14.43 -4.55
N GLY A 207 6.35 -14.88 -5.81
CA GLY A 207 7.39 -15.70 -6.45
C GLY A 207 7.35 -17.18 -6.06
N GLN A 208 6.47 -17.61 -5.15
CA GLN A 208 6.31 -19.02 -4.81
C GLN A 208 5.75 -19.81 -6.01
N LYS A 209 6.25 -21.02 -6.24
CA LYS A 209 5.81 -21.84 -7.37
C LYS A 209 4.39 -22.35 -7.16
N ALA A 210 3.60 -22.42 -8.23
CA ALA A 210 2.28 -23.06 -8.18
C ALA A 210 2.40 -24.53 -7.76
N GLY A 211 1.51 -24.96 -6.86
CA GLY A 211 1.51 -26.33 -6.33
C GLY A 211 2.57 -26.62 -5.27
N GLN A 212 3.42 -25.65 -4.92
CA GLN A 212 4.37 -25.80 -3.83
C GLN A 212 3.67 -25.70 -2.48
N ASN A 213 4.03 -26.55 -1.52
CA ASN A 213 3.60 -26.44 -0.14
C ASN A 213 4.36 -25.31 0.55
N ILE A 214 3.61 -24.37 1.12
CA ILE A 214 4.12 -23.23 1.88
C ILE A 214 3.70 -23.43 3.33
N PRO A 215 4.62 -23.78 4.25
CA PRO A 215 4.27 -24.06 5.63
C PRO A 215 3.87 -22.81 6.39
N LEU A 216 2.72 -22.88 7.04
CA LEU A 216 2.18 -21.85 7.93
C LEU A 216 2.21 -22.33 9.37
N SER A 217 2.57 -21.45 10.32
CA SER A 217 2.35 -21.65 11.75
C SER A 217 1.16 -20.78 12.17
N VAL A 218 0.14 -21.42 12.70
CA VAL A 218 -1.17 -20.80 12.98
C VAL A 218 -1.54 -21.07 14.44
N LEU A 219 -1.90 -20.03 15.16
CA LEU A 219 -2.48 -20.15 16.51
C LEU A 219 -4.00 -20.24 16.39
N ARG A 220 -4.60 -21.33 16.92
CA ARG A 220 -6.04 -21.57 16.97
C ARG A 220 -6.39 -22.10 18.36
N ASP A 221 -7.32 -21.45 19.06
CA ASP A 221 -7.80 -21.87 20.40
C ASP A 221 -6.66 -22.09 21.41
N GLY A 222 -5.57 -21.32 21.30
CA GLY A 222 -4.39 -21.42 22.18
C GLY A 222 -3.35 -22.47 21.76
N GLU A 223 -3.62 -23.26 20.70
CA GLU A 223 -2.71 -24.28 20.18
C GLU A 223 -2.05 -23.82 18.88
N THR A 224 -0.77 -24.16 18.71
CA THR A 224 -0.04 -23.89 17.47
C THR A 224 -0.19 -25.05 16.50
N LEU A 225 -0.82 -24.80 15.37
CA LEU A 225 -1.02 -25.74 14.26
C LEU A 225 -0.04 -25.45 13.13
N LYS A 226 0.38 -26.51 12.44
CA LYS A 226 1.12 -26.41 11.17
C LYS A 226 0.17 -26.75 10.03
N LEU A 227 0.00 -25.83 9.10
CA LEU A 227 -0.82 -25.98 7.90
C LEU A 227 0.04 -25.74 6.67
N ASP A 228 -0.29 -26.40 5.57
CA ASP A 228 0.37 -26.18 4.28
C ASP A 228 -0.54 -25.42 3.33
N LEU A 229 -0.13 -24.22 2.94
CA LEU A 229 -0.82 -23.42 1.94
C LEU A 229 -0.27 -23.79 0.55
N VAL A 230 -1.17 -24.20 -0.36
CA VAL A 230 -0.83 -24.49 -1.74
C VAL A 230 -1.51 -23.51 -2.67
N LEU A 231 -0.73 -22.61 -3.27
CA LEU A 231 -1.24 -21.65 -4.21
C LEU A 231 -1.50 -22.30 -5.57
N ASN A 232 -2.67 -22.04 -6.14
CA ASN A 232 -2.99 -22.48 -7.48
C ASN A 232 -2.12 -21.78 -8.53
N ALA A 233 -2.06 -22.33 -9.75
CA ALA A 233 -1.50 -21.61 -10.90
C ALA A 233 -2.25 -20.28 -11.10
N SER A 234 -1.53 -19.29 -11.68
CA SER A 234 -2.15 -18.00 -12.01
C SER A 234 -3.43 -18.24 -12.80
N ALA A 235 -4.52 -17.64 -12.36
CA ALA A 235 -5.70 -17.52 -13.21
C ALA A 235 -5.31 -16.78 -14.49
N PRO A 236 -5.90 -17.09 -15.65
CA PRO A 236 -5.68 -16.26 -16.83
C PRO A 236 -5.97 -14.81 -16.42
N LYS A 237 -5.01 -13.93 -16.69
CA LYS A 237 -5.01 -12.52 -16.26
C LYS A 237 -6.40 -11.95 -16.47
N ALA A 238 -7.08 -11.62 -15.37
CA ALA A 238 -8.47 -11.15 -15.46
C ALA A 238 -8.52 -10.05 -16.50
N THR A 239 -9.39 -10.23 -17.48
CA THR A 239 -9.68 -9.34 -18.60
C THR A 239 -9.41 -7.89 -18.21
N SER A 240 -8.62 -7.18 -19.00
CA SER A 240 -8.25 -5.78 -18.74
C SER A 240 -9.49 -4.95 -18.38
N VAL A 241 -9.33 -3.79 -17.75
CA VAL A 241 -10.48 -2.86 -17.52
C VAL A 241 -11.25 -2.64 -18.82
N ALA A 242 -10.55 -2.59 -19.95
CA ALA A 242 -11.13 -2.51 -21.29
C ALA A 242 -11.99 -3.73 -21.63
N ASP A 243 -11.54 -4.95 -21.30
CA ASP A 243 -12.31 -6.18 -21.57
C ASP A 243 -13.51 -6.32 -20.63
N ARG A 244 -13.40 -5.89 -19.37
CA ARG A 244 -14.55 -5.83 -18.45
C ARG A 244 -15.58 -4.80 -18.91
N ALA A 245 -15.12 -3.63 -19.35
CA ALA A 245 -16.02 -2.63 -19.91
C ALA A 245 -16.75 -3.14 -21.16
N TRP A 246 -16.06 -3.90 -22.04
CA TRP A 246 -16.67 -4.54 -23.19
C TRP A 246 -17.67 -5.63 -22.81
N THR A 247 -17.32 -6.47 -21.83
CA THR A 247 -18.17 -7.61 -21.42
C THR A 247 -19.39 -7.16 -20.63
N GLN A 248 -19.24 -6.24 -19.69
CA GLN A 248 -20.31 -5.81 -18.78
C GLN A 248 -21.13 -4.65 -19.33
N LEU A 249 -20.48 -3.68 -19.96
CA LEU A 249 -21.13 -2.45 -20.43
C LEU A 249 -21.26 -2.39 -21.94
N GLY A 250 -20.56 -3.24 -22.68
CA GLY A 250 -20.52 -3.19 -24.14
C GLY A 250 -19.69 -2.03 -24.68
N LEU A 251 -18.82 -1.43 -23.88
CA LEU A 251 -17.98 -0.29 -24.26
C LEU A 251 -16.54 -0.74 -24.54
N ARG A 252 -16.02 -0.42 -25.72
CA ARG A 252 -14.59 -0.48 -25.99
C ARG A 252 -13.96 0.85 -25.66
N LEU A 253 -13.02 0.86 -24.70
CA LEU A 253 -12.39 2.04 -24.16
C LEU A 253 -10.91 2.07 -24.55
N GLN A 254 -10.42 3.27 -24.88
CA GLN A 254 -9.00 3.52 -25.16
C GLN A 254 -8.53 4.71 -24.32
N PRO A 255 -7.36 4.61 -23.65
CA PRO A 255 -6.78 5.74 -22.92
C PRO A 255 -6.47 6.90 -23.87
N LEU A 256 -6.78 8.12 -23.45
CA LEU A 256 -6.34 9.34 -24.11
C LEU A 256 -4.86 9.55 -23.85
N SER A 257 -4.10 9.87 -24.91
CA SER A 257 -2.71 10.27 -24.78
C SER A 257 -2.59 11.66 -24.13
N ALA A 258 -1.41 11.97 -23.57
CA ALA A 258 -1.14 13.28 -22.97
C ALA A 258 -1.36 14.43 -23.97
N SER A 259 -1.01 14.24 -25.27
CA SER A 259 -1.26 15.21 -26.32
C SER A 259 -2.74 15.47 -26.57
N GLN A 260 -3.54 14.41 -26.62
CA GLN A 260 -5.00 14.51 -26.80
C GLN A 260 -5.70 15.19 -25.61
N LEU A 261 -5.16 15.06 -24.40
CA LEU A 261 -5.66 15.76 -23.21
C LEU A 261 -5.33 17.26 -23.25
N LEU A 262 -4.13 17.60 -23.72
CA LEU A 262 -3.70 19.00 -23.91
C LEU A 262 -4.55 19.71 -24.98
N ASP A 263 -4.77 19.06 -26.12
CA ASP A 263 -5.59 19.62 -27.22
C ASP A 263 -7.04 19.89 -26.77
N LYS A 264 -7.59 19.08 -25.86
CA LYS A 264 -8.95 19.28 -25.33
C LYS A 264 -9.01 20.27 -24.18
N LYS A 265 -7.90 20.94 -23.82
CA LYS A 265 -7.80 21.84 -22.65
C LYS A 265 -8.39 21.20 -21.39
N SER A 266 -8.22 19.90 -21.25
CA SER A 266 -8.78 19.14 -20.14
C SER A 266 -8.04 19.46 -18.85
N LYS A 267 -8.77 19.80 -17.79
CA LYS A 267 -8.23 19.91 -16.42
C LYS A 267 -7.97 18.54 -15.76
N TYR A 268 -8.30 17.45 -16.45
CA TYR A 268 -8.07 16.10 -15.95
C TYR A 268 -6.73 15.56 -16.46
N ARG A 269 -6.02 14.80 -15.61
CA ARG A 269 -4.73 14.18 -15.95
C ARG A 269 -4.86 12.86 -16.71
N GLY A 270 -6.07 12.39 -16.98
CA GLY A 270 -6.37 11.18 -17.71
C GLY A 270 -7.76 11.20 -18.29
N GLY A 271 -8.03 10.31 -19.20
CA GLY A 271 -9.34 10.14 -19.84
C GLY A 271 -9.41 8.87 -20.66
N LEU A 272 -10.62 8.44 -20.96
CA LEU A 272 -10.91 7.31 -21.84
C LEU A 272 -11.79 7.78 -22.99
N THR A 273 -11.50 7.34 -24.20
CA THR A 273 -12.37 7.51 -25.35
C THR A 273 -13.15 6.22 -25.59
N VAL A 274 -14.45 6.33 -25.80
CA VAL A 274 -15.26 5.21 -26.28
C VAL A 274 -15.00 5.03 -27.78
N THR A 275 -14.40 3.91 -28.15
CA THR A 275 -14.05 3.61 -29.54
C THR A 275 -15.07 2.68 -30.24
N ALA A 276 -15.88 1.96 -29.45
CA ALA A 276 -16.98 1.16 -29.96
C ALA A 276 -18.03 0.93 -28.86
N VAL A 277 -19.27 0.77 -29.28
CA VAL A 277 -20.39 0.34 -28.45
C VAL A 277 -20.98 -0.93 -29.07
N ARG A 278 -21.21 -1.95 -28.24
CA ARG A 278 -21.81 -3.21 -28.69
C ARG A 278 -23.32 -3.04 -28.84
N PRO A 279 -23.91 -3.36 -29.99
CA PRO A 279 -25.35 -3.28 -30.18
C PRO A 279 -26.10 -4.12 -29.14
N GLY A 280 -27.14 -3.53 -28.54
CA GLY A 280 -27.94 -4.20 -27.52
C GLY A 280 -27.32 -4.34 -26.14
N SER A 281 -26.21 -3.64 -25.88
CA SER A 281 -25.57 -3.57 -24.55
C SER A 281 -26.24 -2.50 -23.67
N PRO A 282 -25.95 -2.48 -22.34
CA PRO A 282 -26.45 -1.44 -21.43
C PRO A 282 -25.94 -0.02 -21.74
N ALA A 283 -24.89 0.12 -22.57
CA ALA A 283 -24.31 1.42 -22.97
C ALA A 283 -25.00 2.00 -24.20
#